data_57c102c8fe9aa5d5274c0b7c7ee0b0ac
#
_entry.id   57c102c8fe9aa5d5274c0b7c7ee0b0ac
#
_cell.length_a   1.000
_cell.length_b   1.000
_cell.length_c   1.000
_cell.angle_alpha   90.00
_cell.angle_beta   90.00
_cell.angle_gamma   90.00
#
_symmetry.space_group_name_H-M   'P 1'
#
loop_
_entity.id
_entity.type
_entity.pdbx_description
1 polymer ?
#
loop_
_entity_poly.entity_id
_entity_poly.type
_entity_poly.pdbx_seq_one_letter_code
_entity_poly.pdbx_strand_id
1 'polypeptide(L)'
;MIPFHPLTLVDRDLVQQRVLHSDYRYCDYNFLNLIGWRFMYDTEVADYKGWLLFRFKADGHLAYQIPVGNGDRRDIIKDMLDDAQQQGHPFLMLGVFEHALAQLEMAMPGYFFAKADRNYSEYIYSRDKLSTLSGKKLQPKRNFINRFVSQHPDYQFVPLTPDLFDRCLELDHKWAAEKAEEETHDKFTYEAERQALVTMFDNWEATGARGGALIVDNEIIAFTLGAGINYDTFDVCIEKADTQYEGAFTIINRDFVRSLPEQYVYINREEDLGLPGLRRSKLSYHPEQLLHKYTVMTKHPLGE
;
A
#
# COMPACT_ATOMS: atom_id res chain seq x y z
N MET A 1 23.41 0.97 -19.74
CA MET A 1 22.07 0.36 -19.67
C MET A 1 21.85 -0.13 -18.25
N ILE A 2 20.73 0.25 -17.62
CA ILE A 2 20.37 -0.23 -16.26
C ILE A 2 19.97 -1.71 -16.38
N PRO A 3 20.47 -2.61 -15.52
CA PRO A 3 20.22 -4.05 -15.63
C PRO A 3 18.88 -4.43 -14.94
N PHE A 4 17.78 -3.87 -15.43
CA PHE A 4 16.46 -4.23 -14.93
C PHE A 4 16.13 -5.70 -15.22
N HIS A 5 15.49 -6.35 -14.25
CA HIS A 5 14.96 -7.70 -14.38
C HIS A 5 13.57 -7.79 -13.69
N PRO A 6 12.70 -8.73 -14.09
CA PRO A 6 11.40 -8.92 -13.44
C PRO A 6 11.56 -9.14 -11.93
N LEU A 7 10.76 -8.41 -11.14
CA LEU A 7 10.76 -8.56 -9.68
C LEU A 7 10.30 -9.95 -9.27
N THR A 8 11.07 -10.61 -8.41
CA THR A 8 10.80 -11.95 -7.88
C THR A 8 11.01 -12.00 -6.37
N LEU A 9 10.68 -13.13 -5.74
CA LEU A 9 10.91 -13.33 -4.31
C LEU A 9 12.40 -13.31 -3.92
N VAL A 10 13.30 -13.58 -4.87
CA VAL A 10 14.75 -13.52 -4.64
C VAL A 10 15.21 -12.10 -4.31
N ASP A 11 14.50 -11.09 -4.79
CA ASP A 11 14.84 -9.69 -4.60
C ASP A 11 14.43 -9.15 -3.22
N ARG A 12 13.76 -9.96 -2.40
CA ARG A 12 13.23 -9.54 -1.09
C ARG A 12 14.29 -8.87 -0.22
N ASP A 13 15.39 -9.56 -0.02
CA ASP A 13 16.44 -9.07 0.90
C ASP A 13 17.04 -7.76 0.40
N LEU A 14 17.26 -7.65 -0.90
CA LEU A 14 17.72 -6.42 -1.54
C LEU A 14 16.74 -5.27 -1.28
N VAL A 15 15.46 -5.47 -1.60
CA VAL A 15 14.42 -4.44 -1.43
C VAL A 15 14.29 -4.05 0.03
N GLN A 16 14.14 -5.03 0.94
CA GLN A 16 13.95 -4.75 2.35
C GLN A 16 15.15 -4.06 3.00
N GLN A 17 16.38 -4.46 2.69
CA GLN A 17 17.57 -3.80 3.22
C GLN A 17 17.68 -2.34 2.78
N ARG A 18 17.33 -2.04 1.52
CA ARG A 18 17.38 -0.66 1.00
C ARG A 18 16.27 0.21 1.56
N VAL A 19 15.06 -0.33 1.74
CA VAL A 19 13.90 0.42 2.24
C VAL A 19 13.89 0.50 3.77
N LEU A 20 14.37 -0.52 4.47
CA LEU A 20 14.31 -0.61 5.94
C LEU A 20 14.85 0.64 6.66
N HIS A 21 15.95 1.19 6.16
CA HIS A 21 16.61 2.36 6.76
C HIS A 21 16.24 3.68 6.09
N SER A 22 15.28 3.66 5.17
CA SER A 22 14.73 4.87 4.58
C SER A 22 13.63 5.46 5.45
N ASP A 23 13.32 6.72 5.22
CA ASP A 23 12.13 7.39 5.78
C ASP A 23 10.88 7.22 4.89
N TYR A 24 10.95 6.33 3.89
CA TYR A 24 9.85 6.06 2.96
C TYR A 24 8.76 5.28 3.67
N ARG A 25 7.56 5.84 3.69
CA ARG A 25 6.36 5.26 4.32
C ARG A 25 5.26 4.92 3.32
N TYR A 26 5.60 4.90 2.03
CA TYR A 26 4.66 4.70 0.93
C TYR A 26 4.49 3.22 0.63
N CYS A 27 3.24 2.79 0.40
CA CYS A 27 2.89 1.41 0.11
C CYS A 27 3.57 0.87 -1.16
N ASP A 28 3.95 1.76 -2.10
CA ASP A 28 4.69 1.42 -3.31
C ASP A 28 6.05 0.74 -3.05
N TYR A 29 6.60 0.87 -1.85
CA TYR A 29 7.87 0.23 -1.43
C TYR A 29 7.66 -0.99 -0.53
N ASN A 30 6.41 -1.36 -0.24
CA ASN A 30 6.09 -2.56 0.50
C ASN A 30 6.31 -3.79 -0.38
N PHE A 31 7.19 -4.70 0.04
CA PHE A 31 7.53 -5.87 -0.77
C PHE A 31 6.33 -6.81 -0.99
N LEU A 32 5.41 -6.92 -0.02
CA LEU A 32 4.17 -7.68 -0.17
C LEU A 32 3.30 -7.09 -1.30
N ASN A 33 3.13 -5.77 -1.35
CA ASN A 33 2.42 -5.09 -2.42
C ASN A 33 3.13 -5.24 -3.77
N LEU A 34 4.43 -5.04 -3.81
CA LEU A 34 5.23 -5.21 -5.04
C LEU A 34 5.05 -6.61 -5.64
N ILE A 35 5.04 -7.66 -4.83
CA ILE A 35 4.81 -9.05 -5.28
C ILE A 35 3.34 -9.28 -5.62
N GLY A 36 2.41 -8.81 -4.78
CA GLY A 36 0.98 -9.00 -4.97
C GLY A 36 0.46 -8.44 -6.28
N TRP A 37 0.93 -7.25 -6.65
CA TRP A 37 0.47 -6.52 -7.84
C TRP A 37 1.39 -6.63 -9.06
N ARG A 38 2.49 -7.39 -8.99
CA ARG A 38 3.46 -7.50 -10.10
C ARG A 38 2.85 -7.95 -11.42
N PHE A 39 1.79 -8.77 -11.38
CA PHE A 39 1.11 -9.26 -12.58
C PHE A 39 0.43 -8.13 -13.37
N MET A 40 0.01 -7.07 -12.67
CA MET A 40 -0.68 -5.92 -13.26
C MET A 40 0.32 -4.90 -13.81
N TYR A 41 1.43 -4.71 -13.09
CA TYR A 41 2.38 -3.63 -13.38
C TYR A 41 3.65 -4.09 -14.10
N ASP A 42 3.83 -5.39 -14.37
CA ASP A 42 5.09 -5.93 -14.93
C ASP A 42 6.31 -5.35 -14.23
N THR A 43 6.29 -5.31 -12.89
CA THR A 43 7.31 -4.62 -12.09
C THR A 43 8.68 -5.25 -12.27
N GLU A 44 9.66 -4.42 -12.58
CA GLU A 44 11.07 -4.76 -12.70
C GLU A 44 11.89 -4.01 -11.64
N VAL A 45 13.02 -4.60 -11.25
CA VAL A 45 13.92 -4.06 -10.23
C VAL A 45 15.37 -4.09 -10.72
N ALA A 46 16.19 -3.15 -10.25
CA ALA A 46 17.64 -3.16 -10.46
C ALA A 46 18.37 -2.62 -9.23
N ASP A 47 19.49 -3.26 -8.84
CA ASP A 47 20.52 -2.66 -7.98
C ASP A 47 21.60 -2.09 -8.89
N TYR A 48 21.69 -0.78 -8.96
CA TYR A 48 22.56 -0.11 -9.92
C TYR A 48 23.22 1.13 -9.33
N LYS A 49 24.54 1.17 -9.37
CA LYS A 49 25.36 2.29 -8.84
C LYS A 49 25.02 2.68 -7.39
N GLY A 50 24.65 1.69 -6.57
CA GLY A 50 24.25 1.92 -5.16
C GLY A 50 22.82 2.36 -4.96
N TRP A 51 22.00 2.40 -6.02
CA TRP A 51 20.59 2.75 -5.98
C TRP A 51 19.71 1.52 -6.25
N LEU A 52 18.65 1.35 -5.48
CA LEU A 52 17.54 0.45 -5.82
C LEU A 52 16.57 1.20 -6.71
N LEU A 53 16.30 0.64 -7.87
CA LEU A 53 15.44 1.21 -8.90
C LEU A 53 14.27 0.29 -9.18
N PHE A 54 13.10 0.88 -9.39
CA PHE A 54 11.91 0.19 -9.87
C PHE A 54 11.43 0.82 -11.17
N ARG A 55 11.05 -0.06 -12.11
CA ARG A 55 10.42 0.27 -13.38
C ARG A 55 9.18 -0.61 -13.54
N PHE A 56 8.09 -0.04 -14.06
CA PHE A 56 6.83 -0.75 -14.17
C PHE A 56 5.94 -0.16 -15.26
N LYS A 57 4.86 -0.85 -15.61
CA LYS A 57 3.87 -0.37 -16.58
C LYS A 57 2.62 0.10 -15.84
N ALA A 58 2.13 1.29 -16.20
CA ALA A 58 0.87 1.84 -15.72
C ALA A 58 0.10 2.42 -16.91
N ASP A 59 -1.13 1.95 -17.16
CA ASP A 59 -1.98 2.36 -18.29
C ASP A 59 -1.26 2.33 -19.65
N GLY A 60 -0.42 1.31 -19.88
CA GLY A 60 0.36 1.14 -21.10
C GLY A 60 1.60 2.04 -21.21
N HIS A 61 1.90 2.85 -20.19
CA HIS A 61 3.09 3.69 -20.11
C HIS A 61 4.17 3.07 -19.23
N LEU A 62 5.44 3.19 -19.66
CA LEU A 62 6.57 2.86 -18.83
C LEU A 62 6.76 3.96 -17.78
N ALA A 63 6.83 3.56 -16.52
CA ALA A 63 7.01 4.47 -15.39
C ALA A 63 8.09 3.99 -14.43
N TYR A 64 8.62 4.91 -13.65
CA TYR A 64 9.65 4.65 -12.64
C TYR A 64 9.18 5.15 -11.28
N GLN A 65 9.64 4.49 -10.22
CA GLN A 65 9.60 5.07 -8.87
C GLN A 65 10.82 5.96 -8.64
N ILE A 66 10.78 6.76 -7.57
CA ILE A 66 11.97 7.51 -7.14
C ILE A 66 13.07 6.52 -6.68
N PRO A 67 14.34 6.70 -7.08
CA PRO A 67 15.44 5.84 -6.66
C PRO A 67 15.58 5.79 -5.13
N VAL A 68 15.72 4.58 -4.57
CA VAL A 68 16.01 4.37 -3.14
C VAL A 68 17.51 4.27 -2.93
N GLY A 69 18.09 5.18 -2.18
CA GLY A 69 19.52 5.23 -1.92
C GLY A 69 19.95 6.60 -1.41
N ASN A 70 21.25 6.75 -1.18
CA ASN A 70 21.84 7.98 -0.64
C ASN A 70 22.81 8.60 -1.63
N GLY A 71 22.85 9.93 -1.67
CA GLY A 71 23.78 10.69 -2.50
C GLY A 71 23.11 11.63 -3.52
N ASP A 72 23.90 12.15 -4.45
CA ASP A 72 23.40 13.01 -5.54
C ASP A 72 22.64 12.15 -6.55
N ARG A 73 21.38 12.50 -6.76
CA ARG A 73 20.50 11.78 -7.71
C ARG A 73 20.71 12.15 -9.16
N ARG A 74 21.51 13.15 -9.47
CA ARG A 74 21.65 13.68 -10.83
C ARG A 74 22.04 12.60 -11.85
N ASP A 75 23.06 11.82 -11.54
CA ASP A 75 23.58 10.83 -12.48
C ASP A 75 22.61 9.64 -12.65
N ILE A 76 22.00 9.20 -11.56
CA ILE A 76 21.03 8.11 -11.66
C ILE A 76 19.77 8.53 -12.39
N ILE A 77 19.28 9.77 -12.21
CA ILE A 77 18.14 10.29 -12.97
C ILE A 77 18.48 10.41 -14.46
N LYS A 78 19.69 10.82 -14.82
CA LYS A 78 20.13 10.81 -16.23
C LYS A 78 20.14 9.40 -16.82
N ASP A 79 20.68 8.41 -16.09
CA ASP A 79 20.68 7.04 -16.55
C ASP A 79 19.22 6.51 -16.74
N MET A 80 18.29 6.92 -15.89
CA MET A 80 16.86 6.56 -16.03
C MET A 80 16.19 7.26 -17.22
N LEU A 81 16.54 8.51 -17.49
CA LEU A 81 16.09 9.25 -18.69
C LEU A 81 16.58 8.54 -19.97
N ASP A 82 17.83 8.15 -20.00
CA ASP A 82 18.45 7.40 -21.11
C ASP A 82 17.78 6.03 -21.28
N ASP A 83 17.46 5.34 -20.17
CA ASP A 83 16.73 4.06 -20.22
C ASP A 83 15.32 4.25 -20.83
N ALA A 84 14.55 5.24 -20.39
CA ALA A 84 13.23 5.54 -20.95
C ALA A 84 13.30 5.83 -22.45
N GLN A 85 14.29 6.62 -22.89
CA GLN A 85 14.51 6.93 -24.30
C GLN A 85 14.85 5.67 -25.11
N GLN A 86 15.71 4.79 -24.59
CA GLN A 86 16.07 3.53 -25.24
C GLN A 86 14.88 2.56 -25.35
N GLN A 87 13.95 2.61 -24.37
CA GLN A 87 12.71 1.86 -24.40
C GLN A 87 11.64 2.48 -25.33
N GLY A 88 11.88 3.69 -25.88
CA GLY A 88 10.94 4.40 -26.75
C GLY A 88 9.76 5.01 -26.01
N HIS A 89 9.90 5.27 -24.71
CA HIS A 89 8.86 5.88 -23.87
C HIS A 89 9.24 7.27 -23.38
N PRO A 90 8.27 8.19 -23.23
CA PRO A 90 8.50 9.43 -22.50
C PRO A 90 8.86 9.11 -21.04
N PHE A 91 9.72 9.93 -20.45
CA PHE A 91 10.08 9.75 -19.04
C PHE A 91 8.91 10.10 -18.12
N LEU A 92 8.52 9.15 -17.30
CA LEU A 92 7.42 9.25 -16.35
C LEU A 92 7.84 8.68 -15.01
N MET A 93 7.65 9.43 -13.92
CA MET A 93 7.74 8.88 -12.57
C MET A 93 6.37 8.97 -11.90
N LEU A 94 5.97 7.91 -11.21
CA LEU A 94 4.73 7.84 -10.43
C LEU A 94 5.05 7.61 -8.95
N GLY A 95 4.14 8.02 -8.07
CA GLY A 95 4.30 7.86 -6.63
C GLY A 95 5.43 8.72 -6.04
N VAL A 96 5.87 9.77 -6.72
CA VAL A 96 6.93 10.66 -6.22
C VAL A 96 6.40 11.47 -5.03
N PHE A 97 7.10 11.46 -3.92
CA PHE A 97 6.71 12.16 -2.71
C PHE A 97 7.33 13.57 -2.60
N GLU A 98 6.74 14.41 -1.76
CA GLU A 98 7.08 15.85 -1.69
C GLU A 98 8.57 16.10 -1.43
N HIS A 99 9.18 15.37 -0.49
CA HIS A 99 10.62 15.51 -0.20
C HIS A 99 11.48 15.15 -1.43
N ALA A 100 11.08 14.14 -2.20
CA ALA A 100 11.79 13.74 -3.41
C ALA A 100 11.69 14.77 -4.53
N LEU A 101 10.59 15.52 -4.61
CA LEU A 101 10.49 16.63 -5.58
C LEU A 101 11.57 17.69 -5.34
N ALA A 102 11.83 18.05 -4.07
CA ALA A 102 12.90 18.99 -3.75
C ALA A 102 14.27 18.43 -4.18
N GLN A 103 14.49 17.15 -4.01
CA GLN A 103 15.73 16.48 -4.44
C GLN A 103 15.87 16.42 -5.95
N LEU A 104 14.77 16.18 -6.69
CA LEU A 104 14.75 16.23 -8.16
C LEU A 104 15.04 17.64 -8.67
N GLU A 105 14.45 18.66 -8.06
CA GLU A 105 14.70 20.05 -8.44
C GLU A 105 16.15 20.46 -8.16
N MET A 106 16.75 20.00 -7.05
CA MET A 106 18.18 20.21 -6.78
C MET A 106 19.09 19.49 -7.78
N ALA A 107 18.73 18.27 -8.18
CA ALA A 107 19.51 17.49 -9.13
C ALA A 107 19.44 18.06 -10.54
N MET A 108 18.27 18.49 -11.00
CA MET A 108 18.00 18.99 -12.34
C MET A 108 17.04 20.19 -12.32
N PRO A 109 17.53 21.40 -11.98
CA PRO A 109 16.70 22.58 -11.80
C PRO A 109 15.84 22.92 -13.03
N GLY A 110 14.54 23.09 -12.82
CA GLY A 110 13.59 23.48 -13.86
C GLY A 110 13.30 22.42 -14.93
N TYR A 111 13.82 21.21 -14.80
CA TYR A 111 13.72 20.15 -15.82
C TYR A 111 12.37 19.42 -15.80
N PHE A 112 11.78 19.26 -14.63
CA PHE A 112 10.58 18.47 -14.45
C PHE A 112 9.33 19.32 -14.24
N PHE A 113 8.20 18.75 -14.63
CA PHE A 113 6.86 19.16 -14.22
C PHE A 113 6.30 18.12 -13.27
N ALA A 114 5.72 18.56 -12.16
CA ALA A 114 5.10 17.69 -11.18
C ALA A 114 3.63 18.05 -10.97
N LYS A 115 2.76 17.03 -10.90
CA LYS A 115 1.33 17.18 -10.65
C LYS A 115 0.90 16.23 -9.51
N ALA A 116 0.32 16.79 -8.46
CA ALA A 116 -0.28 15.99 -7.39
C ALA A 116 -1.63 15.41 -7.82
N ASP A 117 -1.92 14.18 -7.38
CA ASP A 117 -3.25 13.63 -7.42
C ASP A 117 -3.69 13.25 -6.01
N ARG A 118 -4.75 13.93 -5.51
CA ARG A 118 -5.29 13.69 -4.17
C ARG A 118 -5.83 12.28 -3.99
N ASN A 119 -6.27 11.63 -5.06
CA ASN A 119 -6.86 10.29 -5.02
C ASN A 119 -5.85 9.21 -4.63
N TYR A 120 -4.57 9.45 -4.92
CA TYR A 120 -3.45 8.57 -4.58
C TYR A 120 -2.68 9.02 -3.33
N SER A 121 -3.23 9.95 -2.54
CA SER A 121 -2.60 10.28 -1.25
C SER A 121 -2.86 9.21 -0.22
N GLU A 122 -1.80 8.79 0.50
CA GLU A 122 -1.87 7.74 1.51
C GLU A 122 -2.13 8.29 2.91
N TYR A 123 -2.75 7.47 3.74
CA TYR A 123 -3.20 7.83 5.07
C TYR A 123 -2.32 7.19 6.13
N ILE A 124 -1.53 8.00 6.83
CA ILE A 124 -0.68 7.56 7.93
C ILE A 124 -1.34 7.86 9.28
N TYR A 125 -1.40 6.85 10.12
CA TYR A 125 -1.98 6.93 11.46
C TYR A 125 -0.94 6.58 12.52
N SER A 126 -1.10 7.13 13.72
CA SER A 126 -0.41 6.64 14.90
C SER A 126 -0.95 5.27 15.29
N ARG A 127 -0.05 4.31 15.50
CA ARG A 127 -0.39 3.00 16.06
C ARG A 127 -1.12 3.14 17.39
N ASP A 128 -0.63 4.00 18.29
CA ASP A 128 -1.26 4.24 19.60
C ASP A 128 -2.72 4.70 19.45
N LYS A 129 -2.98 5.67 18.56
CA LYS A 129 -4.35 6.15 18.33
C LYS A 129 -5.27 5.10 17.74
N LEU A 130 -4.81 4.27 16.81
CA LEU A 130 -5.63 3.20 16.23
C LEU A 130 -5.87 2.06 17.23
N SER A 131 -4.88 1.69 18.04
CA SER A 131 -4.98 0.61 19.01
C SER A 131 -5.86 0.96 20.22
N THR A 132 -5.84 2.22 20.66
CA THR A 132 -6.59 2.68 21.84
C THR A 132 -7.92 3.36 21.48
N LEU A 133 -8.00 3.94 20.29
CA LEU A 133 -9.06 4.85 19.85
C LEU A 133 -9.31 5.97 20.86
N SER A 134 -8.25 6.48 21.48
CA SER A 134 -8.32 7.47 22.55
C SER A 134 -8.76 8.85 22.02
N GLY A 135 -9.29 9.67 22.96
CA GLY A 135 -9.69 11.04 22.68
C GLY A 135 -11.16 11.20 22.22
N LYS A 136 -11.63 12.44 22.29
CA LYS A 136 -13.04 12.80 21.99
C LYS A 136 -13.42 12.55 20.54
N LYS A 137 -12.50 12.82 19.61
CA LYS A 137 -12.73 12.67 18.16
C LYS A 137 -13.00 11.21 17.74
N LEU A 138 -12.41 10.24 18.44
CA LEU A 138 -12.57 8.81 18.17
C LEU A 138 -13.69 8.15 19.01
N GLN A 139 -14.48 8.94 19.79
CA GLN A 139 -15.62 8.42 20.51
C GLN A 139 -16.63 7.65 19.63
N PRO A 140 -16.97 8.10 18.41
CA PRO A 140 -17.86 7.33 17.54
C PRO A 140 -17.32 5.94 17.21
N LYS A 141 -15.98 5.80 17.02
CA LYS A 141 -15.35 4.50 16.77
C LYS A 141 -15.47 3.56 17.98
N ARG A 142 -15.25 4.09 19.19
CA ARG A 142 -15.47 3.30 20.43
C ARG A 142 -16.93 2.88 20.59
N ASN A 143 -17.88 3.71 20.19
CA ASN A 143 -19.30 3.36 20.24
C ASN A 143 -19.62 2.18 19.29
N PHE A 144 -19.04 2.13 18.08
CA PHE A 144 -19.18 0.98 17.19
C PHE A 144 -18.63 -0.30 17.84
N ILE A 145 -17.45 -0.22 18.46
CA ILE A 145 -16.86 -1.36 19.17
C ILE A 145 -17.74 -1.82 20.32
N ASN A 146 -18.20 -0.92 21.17
CA ASN A 146 -19.04 -1.27 22.32
C ASN A 146 -20.33 -1.96 21.87
N ARG A 147 -20.94 -1.49 20.78
CA ARG A 147 -22.14 -2.10 20.20
C ARG A 147 -21.84 -3.49 19.69
N PHE A 148 -20.79 -3.66 18.90
CA PHE A 148 -20.39 -4.95 18.36
C PHE A 148 -20.12 -5.96 19.49
N VAL A 149 -19.30 -5.59 20.49
CA VAL A 149 -18.97 -6.47 21.64
C VAL A 149 -20.22 -6.83 22.44
N SER A 150 -21.17 -5.92 22.57
CA SER A 150 -22.46 -6.19 23.24
C SER A 150 -23.33 -7.20 22.48
N GLN A 151 -23.26 -7.20 21.15
CA GLN A 151 -24.01 -8.12 20.27
C GLN A 151 -23.29 -9.47 20.07
N HIS A 152 -21.97 -9.45 20.10
CA HIS A 152 -21.10 -10.60 19.85
C HIS A 152 -20.02 -10.73 20.94
N PRO A 153 -20.41 -11.04 22.19
CA PRO A 153 -19.48 -11.05 23.32
C PRO A 153 -18.38 -12.11 23.19
N ASP A 154 -18.64 -13.17 22.45
CA ASP A 154 -17.74 -14.32 22.27
C ASP A 154 -16.91 -14.23 20.98
N TYR A 155 -16.88 -13.04 20.32
CA TYR A 155 -16.03 -12.86 19.14
C TYR A 155 -14.56 -13.13 19.47
N GLN A 156 -13.84 -13.64 18.49
CA GLN A 156 -12.41 -13.91 18.63
C GLN A 156 -11.62 -13.15 17.55
N PHE A 157 -10.53 -12.53 17.98
CA PHE A 157 -9.48 -12.09 17.06
C PHE A 157 -8.38 -13.14 17.06
N VAL A 158 -8.05 -13.66 15.89
CA VAL A 158 -6.99 -14.67 15.72
C VAL A 158 -5.95 -14.18 14.70
N PRO A 159 -4.67 -14.50 14.89
CA PRO A 159 -3.66 -14.32 13.85
C PRO A 159 -4.07 -15.09 12.59
N LEU A 160 -3.82 -14.48 11.43
CA LEU A 160 -4.10 -15.12 10.14
C LEU A 160 -3.01 -16.14 9.83
N THR A 161 -3.44 -17.37 9.55
CA THR A 161 -2.60 -18.52 9.22
C THR A 161 -3.11 -19.20 7.94
N PRO A 162 -2.28 -20.00 7.22
CA PRO A 162 -2.66 -20.57 5.93
C PRO A 162 -3.95 -21.38 5.93
N ASP A 163 -4.30 -22.03 7.02
CA ASP A 163 -5.55 -22.78 7.18
C ASP A 163 -6.82 -21.92 7.15
N LEU A 164 -6.67 -20.59 7.30
CA LEU A 164 -7.78 -19.63 7.25
C LEU A 164 -7.93 -18.96 5.88
N PHE A 165 -6.96 -19.11 4.96
CA PHE A 165 -6.94 -18.36 3.70
C PHE A 165 -8.17 -18.61 2.82
N ASP A 166 -8.57 -19.88 2.66
CA ASP A 166 -9.76 -20.22 1.86
C ASP A 166 -11.01 -19.52 2.39
N ARG A 167 -11.19 -19.49 3.71
CA ARG A 167 -12.33 -18.80 4.34
C ARG A 167 -12.26 -17.29 4.19
N CYS A 168 -11.07 -16.70 4.17
CA CYS A 168 -10.88 -15.28 3.84
C CYS A 168 -11.25 -14.99 2.39
N LEU A 169 -10.90 -15.88 1.45
CA LEU A 169 -11.27 -15.76 0.04
C LEU A 169 -12.79 -15.92 -0.19
N GLU A 170 -13.46 -16.73 0.63
CA GLU A 170 -14.94 -16.82 0.62
C GLU A 170 -15.58 -15.50 1.06
N LEU A 171 -15.08 -14.89 2.16
CA LEU A 171 -15.56 -13.58 2.59
C LEU A 171 -15.27 -12.48 1.55
N ASP A 172 -14.09 -12.47 0.94
CA ASP A 172 -13.74 -11.54 -0.14
C ASP A 172 -14.70 -11.67 -1.33
N HIS A 173 -15.01 -12.90 -1.73
CA HIS A 173 -15.98 -13.17 -2.81
C HIS A 173 -17.38 -12.65 -2.46
N LYS A 174 -17.86 -12.91 -1.25
CA LYS A 174 -19.16 -12.38 -0.76
C LYS A 174 -19.16 -10.85 -0.80
N TRP A 175 -18.12 -10.22 -0.28
CA TRP A 175 -17.98 -8.77 -0.25
C TRP A 175 -17.96 -8.16 -1.66
N ALA A 176 -17.23 -8.77 -2.61
CA ALA A 176 -17.17 -8.32 -4.00
C ALA A 176 -18.54 -8.43 -4.68
N ALA A 177 -19.31 -9.50 -4.43
CA ALA A 177 -20.66 -9.68 -4.98
C ALA A 177 -21.62 -8.59 -4.49
N GLU A 178 -21.59 -8.27 -3.17
CA GLU A 178 -22.41 -7.19 -2.60
C GLU A 178 -22.07 -5.82 -3.21
N LYS A 179 -20.78 -5.55 -3.44
CA LYS A 179 -20.32 -4.27 -4.02
C LYS A 179 -20.57 -4.15 -5.51
N ALA A 180 -20.57 -5.25 -6.26
CA ALA A 180 -20.90 -5.26 -7.68
C ALA A 180 -22.36 -4.84 -7.96
N GLU A 181 -23.27 -5.05 -7.01
CA GLU A 181 -24.66 -4.59 -7.09
C GLU A 181 -24.81 -3.07 -6.89
N GLU A 182 -23.83 -2.40 -6.28
CA GLU A 182 -23.87 -0.95 -5.99
C GLU A 182 -23.47 -0.07 -7.19
N GLU A 183 -23.27 -0.59 -8.41
CA GLU A 183 -22.92 0.10 -9.68
C GLU A 183 -21.69 1.06 -9.62
N THR A 184 -20.96 1.12 -8.51
CA THR A 184 -19.95 2.16 -8.26
C THR A 184 -18.51 1.73 -8.51
N HIS A 185 -18.27 0.43 -8.78
CA HIS A 185 -16.94 -0.10 -9.02
C HIS A 185 -16.87 -0.99 -10.27
N ASP A 186 -15.78 -0.82 -11.01
CA ASP A 186 -15.44 -1.66 -12.16
C ASP A 186 -15.14 -3.09 -11.69
N LYS A 187 -15.81 -4.10 -12.24
CA LYS A 187 -15.55 -5.53 -11.97
C LYS A 187 -14.08 -5.89 -12.16
N PHE A 188 -13.40 -5.24 -13.11
CA PHE A 188 -11.98 -5.44 -13.37
C PHE A 188 -11.12 -5.12 -12.13
N THR A 189 -11.48 -4.09 -11.37
CA THR A 189 -10.77 -3.70 -10.14
C THR A 189 -10.88 -4.77 -9.06
N TYR A 190 -12.04 -5.39 -8.87
CA TYR A 190 -12.24 -6.47 -7.88
C TYR A 190 -11.52 -7.76 -8.27
N GLU A 191 -11.55 -8.12 -9.54
CA GLU A 191 -10.83 -9.31 -10.03
C GLU A 191 -9.31 -9.14 -9.85
N ALA A 192 -8.78 -7.95 -10.14
CA ALA A 192 -7.37 -7.64 -9.92
C ALA A 192 -6.99 -7.65 -8.42
N GLU A 193 -7.83 -7.06 -7.55
CA GLU A 193 -7.60 -7.09 -6.10
C GLU A 193 -7.63 -8.53 -5.55
N ARG A 194 -8.58 -9.36 -6.02
CA ARG A 194 -8.65 -10.78 -5.66
C ARG A 194 -7.40 -11.54 -6.12
N GLN A 195 -6.93 -11.30 -7.35
CA GLN A 195 -5.69 -11.91 -7.85
C GLN A 195 -4.48 -11.48 -7.01
N ALA A 196 -4.41 -10.21 -6.62
CA ALA A 196 -3.37 -9.71 -5.72
C ALA A 196 -3.44 -10.39 -4.35
N LEU A 197 -4.64 -10.51 -3.76
CA LEU A 197 -4.87 -11.20 -2.49
C LEU A 197 -4.42 -12.66 -2.53
N VAL A 198 -4.79 -13.41 -3.57
CA VAL A 198 -4.34 -14.80 -3.77
C VAL A 198 -2.81 -14.85 -3.87
N THR A 199 -2.20 -13.95 -4.66
CA THR A 199 -0.74 -13.88 -4.80
C THR A 199 -0.07 -13.57 -3.44
N MET A 200 -0.66 -12.72 -2.61
CA MET A 200 -0.15 -12.41 -1.26
C MET A 200 -0.24 -13.61 -0.34
N PHE A 201 -1.33 -14.39 -0.39
CA PHE A 201 -1.48 -15.62 0.37
C PHE A 201 -0.49 -16.70 -0.08
N ASP A 202 -0.32 -16.91 -1.37
CA ASP A 202 0.63 -17.88 -1.93
C ASP A 202 2.08 -17.57 -1.55
N ASN A 203 2.39 -16.31 -1.26
CA ASN A 203 3.74 -15.84 -0.92
C ASN A 203 3.85 -15.33 0.53
N TRP A 204 2.95 -15.76 1.41
CA TRP A 204 2.78 -15.28 2.78
C TRP A 204 4.08 -15.23 3.59
N GLU A 205 4.73 -16.37 3.75
CA GLU A 205 5.97 -16.48 4.53
C GLU A 205 7.13 -15.77 3.83
N ALA A 206 7.20 -15.96 2.50
CA ALA A 206 8.28 -15.39 1.70
C ALA A 206 8.29 -13.86 1.68
N THR A 207 7.15 -13.20 1.86
CA THR A 207 7.02 -11.73 1.92
C THR A 207 7.08 -11.17 3.34
N GLY A 208 6.95 -12.03 4.35
CA GLY A 208 6.88 -11.61 5.75
C GLY A 208 5.52 -10.98 6.10
N ALA A 209 4.47 -11.38 5.39
CA ALA A 209 3.12 -10.92 5.62
C ALA A 209 2.62 -11.25 7.04
N ARG A 210 1.78 -10.40 7.58
CA ARG A 210 1.05 -10.58 8.84
C ARG A 210 -0.40 -10.23 8.62
N GLY A 211 -1.28 -10.89 9.36
CA GLY A 211 -2.71 -10.60 9.27
C GLY A 211 -3.45 -11.06 10.52
N GLY A 212 -4.73 -10.75 10.52
CA GLY A 212 -5.67 -11.18 11.56
C GLY A 212 -7.06 -11.37 10.99
N ALA A 213 -7.84 -12.21 11.65
CA ALA A 213 -9.24 -12.45 11.34
C ALA A 213 -10.12 -12.29 12.58
N LEU A 214 -11.36 -11.85 12.37
CA LEU A 214 -12.43 -11.88 13.37
C LEU A 214 -13.34 -13.06 13.11
N ILE A 215 -13.61 -13.83 14.15
CA ILE A 215 -14.49 -14.99 14.12
C ILE A 215 -15.68 -14.73 15.04
N VAL A 216 -16.89 -14.93 14.52
CA VAL A 216 -18.17 -14.94 15.25
C VAL A 216 -18.92 -16.19 14.84
N ASP A 217 -19.46 -16.95 15.78
CA ASP A 217 -20.20 -18.19 15.54
C ASP A 217 -19.49 -19.17 14.59
N ASN A 218 -18.16 -19.26 14.75
CA ASN A 218 -17.26 -20.05 13.91
C ASN A 218 -17.12 -19.56 12.45
N GLU A 219 -17.61 -18.38 12.08
CA GLU A 219 -17.47 -17.78 10.75
C GLU A 219 -16.46 -16.64 10.77
N ILE A 220 -15.63 -16.52 9.71
CA ILE A 220 -14.78 -15.34 9.50
C ILE A 220 -15.67 -14.20 9.00
N ILE A 221 -15.81 -13.16 9.81
CA ILE A 221 -16.61 -11.97 9.50
C ILE A 221 -15.76 -10.77 9.08
N ALA A 222 -14.47 -10.80 9.33
CA ALA A 222 -13.52 -9.79 8.85
C ALA A 222 -12.11 -10.36 8.83
N PHE A 223 -11.28 -9.86 7.93
CA PHE A 223 -9.84 -10.12 7.92
C PHE A 223 -9.07 -8.91 7.43
N THR A 224 -7.79 -8.88 7.77
CA THR A 224 -6.85 -7.86 7.33
C THR A 224 -5.46 -8.45 7.21
N LEU A 225 -4.66 -7.91 6.28
CA LEU A 225 -3.27 -8.31 6.12
C LEU A 225 -2.40 -7.15 5.60
N GLY A 226 -1.11 -7.30 5.81
CA GLY A 226 -0.11 -6.35 5.37
C GLY A 226 1.30 -6.77 5.73
N ALA A 227 2.27 -5.88 5.55
CA ALA A 227 3.66 -6.10 5.89
C ALA A 227 4.36 -4.80 6.33
N GLY A 228 5.54 -4.92 6.94
CA GLY A 228 6.37 -3.75 7.26
C GLY A 228 6.93 -3.11 5.98
N ILE A 229 6.87 -1.79 5.90
CA ILE A 229 7.55 -1.01 4.86
C ILE A 229 9.00 -0.78 5.29
N ASN A 230 9.16 -0.13 6.43
CA ASN A 230 10.46 0.20 7.01
C ASN A 230 10.50 -0.15 8.51
N TYR A 231 11.48 0.37 9.25
CA TYR A 231 11.69 0.02 10.65
C TYR A 231 10.55 0.46 11.59
N ASP A 232 9.77 1.49 11.25
CA ASP A 232 8.74 2.09 12.11
C ASP A 232 7.33 2.10 11.52
N THR A 233 7.16 1.71 10.26
CA THR A 233 5.88 1.81 9.54
C THR A 233 5.41 0.46 9.04
N PHE A 234 4.20 0.08 9.42
CA PHE A 234 3.48 -1.09 8.90
C PHE A 234 2.40 -0.64 7.91
N ASP A 235 2.28 -1.36 6.81
CA ASP A 235 1.28 -1.14 5.78
C ASP A 235 0.16 -2.16 5.88
N VAL A 236 -1.07 -1.70 5.90
CA VAL A 236 -2.28 -2.51 5.83
C VAL A 236 -2.77 -2.53 4.38
N CYS A 237 -2.40 -3.59 3.66
CA CYS A 237 -2.65 -3.73 2.23
C CYS A 237 -4.12 -4.09 1.93
N ILE A 238 -4.69 -5.01 2.72
CA ILE A 238 -6.06 -5.50 2.54
C ILE A 238 -6.79 -5.45 3.89
N GLU A 239 -8.01 -4.94 3.89
CA GLU A 239 -8.94 -5.01 5.02
C GLU A 239 -10.36 -5.20 4.51
N LYS A 240 -10.99 -6.32 4.85
CA LYS A 240 -12.34 -6.70 4.44
C LYS A 240 -13.18 -7.07 5.66
N ALA A 241 -14.46 -6.73 5.61
CA ALA A 241 -15.41 -7.14 6.63
C ALA A 241 -16.81 -7.32 6.03
N ASP A 242 -17.56 -8.27 6.56
CA ASP A 242 -18.97 -8.44 6.28
C ASP A 242 -19.75 -7.24 6.81
N THR A 243 -20.44 -6.53 5.92
CA THR A 243 -21.15 -5.29 6.24
C THR A 243 -22.37 -5.51 7.12
N GLN A 244 -22.85 -6.75 7.26
CA GLN A 244 -23.94 -7.11 8.16
C GLN A 244 -23.54 -7.01 9.64
N TYR A 245 -22.26 -7.08 9.94
CA TYR A 245 -21.72 -6.95 11.30
C TYR A 245 -21.26 -5.50 11.55
N GLU A 246 -22.18 -4.67 12.06
CA GLU A 246 -21.87 -3.26 12.35
C GLU A 246 -20.70 -3.15 13.34
N GLY A 247 -19.64 -2.47 12.95
CA GLY A 247 -18.42 -2.29 13.76
C GLY A 247 -17.28 -3.25 13.44
N ALA A 248 -17.50 -4.29 12.63
CA ALA A 248 -16.48 -5.29 12.29
C ALA A 248 -15.20 -4.64 11.72
N PHE A 249 -15.30 -3.69 10.77
CA PHE A 249 -14.17 -2.92 10.29
C PHE A 249 -13.41 -2.18 11.41
N THR A 250 -14.12 -1.66 12.40
CA THR A 250 -13.46 -0.91 13.48
C THR A 250 -12.71 -1.85 14.43
N ILE A 251 -13.29 -3.02 14.69
CA ILE A 251 -12.68 -4.02 15.58
C ILE A 251 -11.49 -4.69 14.92
N ILE A 252 -11.62 -5.15 13.66
CA ILE A 252 -10.49 -5.79 12.98
C ILE A 252 -9.31 -4.84 12.88
N ASN A 253 -9.53 -3.57 12.54
CA ASN A 253 -8.47 -2.57 12.50
C ASN A 253 -7.78 -2.40 13.87
N ARG A 254 -8.57 -2.19 14.95
CA ARG A 254 -8.03 -2.00 16.29
C ARG A 254 -7.25 -3.22 16.78
N ASP A 255 -7.82 -4.40 16.66
CA ASP A 255 -7.26 -5.61 17.25
C ASP A 255 -6.04 -6.09 16.46
N PHE A 256 -6.06 -5.93 15.14
CA PHE A 256 -4.89 -6.18 14.31
C PHE A 256 -3.74 -5.23 14.67
N VAL A 257 -3.98 -3.92 14.75
CA VAL A 257 -2.95 -2.93 15.13
C VAL A 257 -2.38 -3.23 16.52
N ARG A 258 -3.18 -3.71 17.47
CA ARG A 258 -2.72 -4.17 18.79
C ARG A 258 -1.78 -5.36 18.71
N SER A 259 -2.01 -6.27 17.78
CA SER A 259 -1.22 -7.50 17.61
C SER A 259 0.13 -7.27 16.93
N LEU A 260 0.33 -6.11 16.30
CA LEU A 260 1.58 -5.79 15.61
C LEU A 260 2.74 -5.56 16.57
N PRO A 261 3.99 -5.89 16.18
CA PRO A 261 5.19 -5.56 16.94
C PRO A 261 5.27 -4.07 17.32
N GLU A 262 5.78 -3.78 18.51
CA GLU A 262 5.84 -2.42 19.07
C GLU A 262 6.73 -1.45 18.31
N GLN A 263 7.66 -1.97 17.50
CA GLN A 263 8.51 -1.16 16.64
C GLN A 263 7.72 -0.31 15.64
N TYR A 264 6.54 -0.79 15.20
CA TYR A 264 5.71 -0.05 14.26
C TYR A 264 4.92 1.02 15.00
N VAL A 265 5.36 2.26 14.88
CA VAL A 265 4.70 3.44 15.48
C VAL A 265 3.72 4.11 14.52
N TYR A 266 3.87 3.85 13.23
CA TYR A 266 2.99 4.32 12.16
C TYR A 266 2.31 3.17 11.44
N ILE A 267 1.06 3.41 11.07
CA ILE A 267 0.25 2.50 10.25
C ILE A 267 -0.14 3.24 8.99
N ASN A 268 0.34 2.75 7.85
CA ASN A 268 -0.16 3.17 6.54
C ASN A 268 -1.42 2.35 6.21
N ARG A 269 -2.46 3.00 5.72
CA ARG A 269 -3.69 2.35 5.24
C ARG A 269 -4.00 2.75 3.80
N GLU A 270 -2.96 3.01 3.04
CA GLU A 270 -2.98 3.29 1.61
C GLU A 270 -3.93 4.42 1.17
N GLU A 271 -4.28 4.48 -0.11
CA GLU A 271 -5.04 5.52 -0.77
C GLU A 271 -6.56 5.33 -0.61
N ASP A 272 -7.32 6.37 -0.99
CA ASP A 272 -8.78 6.29 -1.11
C ASP A 272 -9.27 6.14 -2.57
N LEU A 273 -8.36 6.18 -3.54
CA LEU A 273 -8.61 6.03 -4.98
C LEU A 273 -9.75 6.94 -5.52
N GLY A 274 -10.01 8.06 -4.83
CA GLY A 274 -11.09 8.98 -5.20
C GLY A 274 -12.49 8.52 -4.76
N LEU A 275 -12.61 7.39 -4.07
CA LEU A 275 -13.89 6.84 -3.62
C LEU A 275 -14.42 7.61 -2.42
N PRO A 276 -15.58 8.31 -2.53
CA PRO A 276 -16.07 9.17 -1.46
C PRO A 276 -16.35 8.43 -0.15
N GLY A 277 -16.83 7.19 -0.23
CA GLY A 277 -17.10 6.34 0.95
C GLY A 277 -15.81 5.96 1.68
N LEU A 278 -14.81 5.47 0.94
CA LEU A 278 -13.50 5.09 1.47
C LEU A 278 -12.77 6.30 2.06
N ARG A 279 -12.79 7.45 1.35
CA ARG A 279 -12.25 8.72 1.83
C ARG A 279 -12.86 9.15 3.17
N ARG A 280 -14.20 9.13 3.28
CA ARG A 280 -14.88 9.45 4.55
C ARG A 280 -14.48 8.49 5.65
N SER A 281 -14.41 7.19 5.34
CA SER A 281 -13.99 6.17 6.31
C SER A 281 -12.58 6.45 6.81
N LYS A 282 -11.60 6.62 5.92
CA LYS A 282 -10.19 6.87 6.29
C LYS A 282 -10.04 8.17 7.08
N LEU A 283 -10.65 9.27 6.64
CA LEU A 283 -10.61 10.56 7.36
C LEU A 283 -11.25 10.48 8.76
N SER A 284 -12.26 9.62 8.95
CA SER A 284 -12.94 9.47 10.24
C SER A 284 -12.07 8.91 11.38
N TYR A 285 -10.91 8.35 11.05
CA TYR A 285 -9.89 7.92 12.01
C TYR A 285 -8.84 9.01 12.32
N HIS A 286 -8.97 10.19 11.72
CA HIS A 286 -8.07 11.34 11.93
C HIS A 286 -6.60 10.99 11.71
N PRO A 287 -6.18 10.77 10.46
CA PRO A 287 -4.80 10.47 10.13
C PRO A 287 -3.85 11.56 10.65
N GLU A 288 -2.64 11.19 11.05
CA GLU A 288 -1.61 12.15 11.44
C GLU A 288 -1.03 12.86 10.24
N GLN A 289 -0.91 12.13 9.11
CA GLN A 289 -0.33 12.64 7.89
C GLN A 289 -1.14 12.13 6.69
N LEU A 290 -1.21 12.96 5.66
CA LEU A 290 -1.55 12.56 4.31
C LEU A 290 -0.27 12.67 3.49
N LEU A 291 0.20 11.53 2.99
CA LEU A 291 1.37 11.49 2.12
C LEU A 291 0.91 11.72 0.68
N HIS A 292 1.22 12.90 0.16
CA HIS A 292 0.88 13.23 -1.21
C HIS A 292 1.82 12.55 -2.20
N LYS A 293 1.25 12.04 -3.28
CA LYS A 293 1.97 11.46 -4.42
C LYS A 293 1.86 12.36 -5.64
N TYR A 294 2.94 12.42 -6.39
CA TYR A 294 3.05 13.23 -7.59
C TYR A 294 3.41 12.37 -8.79
N THR A 295 2.82 12.73 -9.92
CA THR A 295 3.29 12.34 -11.24
C THR A 295 4.34 13.33 -11.67
N VAL A 296 5.51 12.87 -12.10
CA VAL A 296 6.62 13.71 -12.56
C VAL A 296 6.96 13.38 -14.01
N MET A 297 7.05 14.37 -14.85
CA MET A 297 7.39 14.26 -16.28
C MET A 297 8.41 15.32 -16.66
N THR A 298 9.14 15.10 -17.74
CA THR A 298 10.01 16.13 -18.33
C THR A 298 9.16 17.27 -18.96
N LYS A 299 9.62 18.52 -18.81
CA LYS A 299 8.93 19.69 -19.42
C LYS A 299 9.06 19.70 -20.96
N HIS A 300 10.13 19.13 -21.46
CA HIS A 300 10.39 19.03 -22.89
C HIS A 300 10.56 17.56 -23.29
N PRO A 301 10.11 17.16 -24.48
CA PRO A 301 10.38 15.82 -25.01
C PRO A 301 11.89 15.57 -25.03
N LEU A 302 12.30 14.32 -24.71
CA LEU A 302 13.69 13.91 -24.83
C LEU A 302 14.07 13.99 -26.31
N GLY A 303 14.93 14.97 -26.70
CA GLY A 303 15.46 15.07 -28.07
C GLY A 303 15.24 16.41 -28.80
N GLU A 304 14.72 17.43 -28.11
CA GLU A 304 14.75 18.82 -28.63
C GLU A 304 15.85 19.66 -27.95
#